data_2c35b519683ebf5cba101a1103bd3a6b
#
_entry.id   2c35b519683ebf5cba101a1103bd3a6b
#
_cell.length_a   1.000
_cell.length_b   1.000
_cell.length_c   1.000
_cell.angle_alpha   90.00
_cell.angle_beta   90.00
_cell.angle_gamma   90.00
#
_symmetry.space_group_name_H-M   'P 1'
#
loop_
_entity.id
_entity.type
_entity.pdbx_description
1 polymer ?
#
loop_
_entity_poly.entity_id
_entity_poly.type
_entity_poly.pdbx_seq_one_letter_code
_entity_poly.pdbx_strand_id
1 'polypeptide(L)'
;MSGILLTPYHDWAKEKLGYDFNDIQLLVTALTHRSYLNEHKKSASEHNERLEFLGDAVLELVVTDFLFSNYSEPEGILTAWRSALVRTESISAAGDRLGHEKLIRMSRGEKQGSSRARMAILANAFEATTGAIYLDQGYEAAKKYITDNILSTLPQILEEESWRDPKSYLQEISQARDGFTPVYRVLAEVGPDHEKIFTLGVFVGEKKMGEGEGPSKQIAQQEAARAAIKKYKSGK
;
A
#
# COMPACT_ATOMS: atom_id res chain seq x y z
N MET A 1 -23.03 -17.50 -24.93
CA MET A 1 -22.21 -16.39 -24.45
C MET A 1 -22.57 -16.19 -22.99
N SER A 2 -21.74 -16.63 -22.03
CA SER A 2 -21.97 -16.30 -20.62
C SER A 2 -21.51 -14.84 -20.44
N GLY A 3 -22.47 -13.92 -20.46
CA GLY A 3 -22.22 -12.52 -20.14
C GLY A 3 -21.64 -12.39 -18.72
N ILE A 4 -20.84 -11.36 -18.49
CA ILE A 4 -20.36 -11.02 -17.15
C ILE A 4 -21.59 -10.72 -16.29
N LEU A 5 -21.67 -11.33 -15.11
CA LEU A 5 -22.70 -10.99 -14.15
C LEU A 5 -22.33 -9.60 -13.56
N LEU A 6 -23.10 -8.57 -13.90
CA LEU A 6 -22.84 -7.18 -13.49
C LEU A 6 -23.37 -6.84 -12.10
N THR A 7 -24.36 -7.60 -11.61
CA THR A 7 -25.00 -7.38 -10.32
C THR A 7 -24.02 -7.16 -9.15
N PRO A 8 -22.95 -7.98 -8.95
CA PRO A 8 -22.04 -7.77 -7.84
C PRO A 8 -21.30 -6.43 -7.88
N TYR A 9 -21.04 -5.88 -9.08
CA TYR A 9 -20.38 -4.59 -9.25
C TYR A 9 -21.33 -3.42 -8.96
N HIS A 10 -22.59 -3.52 -9.39
CA HIS A 10 -23.64 -2.56 -9.04
C HIS A 10 -23.90 -2.55 -7.54
N ASP A 11 -24.04 -3.73 -6.91
CA ASP A 11 -24.28 -3.85 -5.48
C ASP A 11 -23.12 -3.24 -4.68
N TRP A 12 -21.88 -3.53 -5.08
CA TRP A 12 -20.68 -2.96 -4.45
C TRP A 12 -20.65 -1.44 -4.59
N ALA A 13 -20.91 -0.90 -5.78
CA ALA A 13 -20.90 0.54 -6.01
C ALA A 13 -21.93 1.25 -5.13
N LYS A 14 -23.16 0.75 -5.04
CA LYS A 14 -24.20 1.29 -4.17
C LYS A 14 -23.84 1.20 -2.69
N GLU A 15 -23.30 0.05 -2.25
CA GLU A 15 -22.93 -0.16 -0.85
C GLU A 15 -21.72 0.69 -0.42
N LYS A 16 -20.67 0.75 -1.23
CA LYS A 16 -19.40 1.36 -0.85
C LYS A 16 -19.27 2.82 -1.26
N LEU A 17 -19.92 3.23 -2.34
CA LEU A 17 -19.83 4.60 -2.87
C LEU A 17 -21.11 5.40 -2.62
N GLY A 18 -22.24 4.75 -2.39
CA GLY A 18 -23.56 5.37 -2.23
C GLY A 18 -24.22 5.77 -3.55
N TYR A 19 -23.64 5.41 -4.69
CA TYR A 19 -24.18 5.65 -6.04
C TYR A 19 -23.86 4.47 -6.96
N ASP A 20 -24.45 4.48 -8.15
CA ASP A 20 -24.13 3.53 -9.22
C ASP A 20 -23.31 4.21 -10.31
N PHE A 21 -22.56 3.44 -11.10
CA PHE A 21 -21.84 3.95 -12.26
C PHE A 21 -22.79 4.26 -13.41
N ASN A 22 -22.53 5.34 -14.15
CA ASN A 22 -23.17 5.62 -15.44
C ASN A 22 -22.73 4.57 -16.47
N ASP A 23 -21.42 4.22 -16.47
CA ASP A 23 -20.88 3.10 -17.23
C ASP A 23 -20.20 2.10 -16.29
N ILE A 24 -20.95 1.07 -15.88
CA ILE A 24 -20.44 0.00 -14.99
C ILE A 24 -19.26 -0.77 -15.59
N GLN A 25 -19.05 -0.72 -16.93
CA GLN A 25 -17.91 -1.39 -17.56
C GLN A 25 -16.58 -0.77 -17.13
N LEU A 26 -16.54 0.50 -16.74
CA LEU A 26 -15.35 1.13 -16.16
C LEU A 26 -14.95 0.43 -14.85
N LEU A 27 -15.92 0.15 -13.96
CA LEU A 27 -15.63 -0.57 -12.71
C LEU A 27 -15.23 -2.03 -12.98
N VAL A 28 -15.90 -2.70 -13.91
CA VAL A 28 -15.54 -4.07 -14.31
C VAL A 28 -14.12 -4.12 -14.88
N THR A 29 -13.74 -3.14 -15.70
CA THR A 29 -12.38 -3.03 -16.25
C THR A 29 -11.37 -2.73 -15.16
N ALA A 30 -11.66 -1.82 -14.24
CA ALA A 30 -10.81 -1.50 -13.08
C ALA A 30 -10.51 -2.73 -12.22
N LEU A 31 -11.48 -3.62 -12.07
CA LEU A 31 -11.37 -4.86 -11.30
C LEU A 31 -11.01 -6.08 -12.18
N THR A 32 -10.41 -5.85 -13.35
CA THR A 32 -9.94 -6.92 -14.25
C THR A 32 -8.42 -6.85 -14.37
N HIS A 33 -7.74 -7.79 -13.72
CA HIS A 33 -6.30 -7.94 -13.85
C HIS A 33 -5.92 -8.51 -15.22
N ARG A 34 -4.79 -8.11 -15.80
CA ARG A 34 -4.31 -8.55 -17.12
C ARG A 34 -4.28 -10.07 -17.29
N SER A 35 -3.98 -10.82 -16.23
CA SER A 35 -3.92 -12.28 -16.29
C SER A 35 -5.25 -12.94 -16.62
N TYR A 36 -6.37 -12.28 -16.31
CA TYR A 36 -7.70 -12.78 -16.66
C TYR A 36 -7.88 -12.91 -18.17
N LEU A 37 -7.35 -11.99 -18.95
CA LEU A 37 -7.47 -11.98 -20.41
C LEU A 37 -6.78 -13.21 -21.05
N ASN A 38 -5.71 -13.71 -20.44
CA ASN A 38 -5.00 -14.89 -20.95
C ASN A 38 -5.88 -16.13 -20.96
N GLU A 39 -6.75 -16.28 -19.95
CA GLU A 39 -7.68 -17.42 -19.83
C GLU A 39 -9.05 -17.14 -20.50
N HIS A 40 -9.42 -15.87 -20.72
CA HIS A 40 -10.77 -15.46 -21.10
C HIS A 40 -10.79 -14.51 -22.31
N LYS A 41 -9.99 -14.76 -23.34
CA LYS A 41 -9.82 -13.90 -24.55
C LYS A 41 -11.12 -13.50 -25.26
N LYS A 42 -12.21 -14.26 -25.09
CA LYS A 42 -13.52 -13.98 -25.72
C LYS A 42 -14.47 -13.16 -24.85
N SER A 43 -14.19 -13.03 -23.54
CA SER A 43 -15.13 -12.43 -22.58
C SER A 43 -14.66 -11.11 -21.97
N ALA A 44 -13.42 -10.70 -22.21
CA ALA A 44 -12.88 -9.42 -21.78
C ALA A 44 -11.90 -8.91 -22.83
N SER A 45 -11.99 -7.65 -23.20
CA SER A 45 -11.13 -6.98 -24.17
C SER A 45 -10.11 -6.05 -23.51
N GLU A 46 -10.37 -5.64 -22.26
CA GLU A 46 -9.59 -4.64 -21.55
C GLU A 46 -9.24 -5.10 -20.13
N HIS A 47 -8.16 -4.57 -19.60
CA HIS A 47 -7.68 -4.78 -18.24
C HIS A 47 -7.37 -3.44 -17.56
N ASN A 48 -7.07 -3.46 -16.29
CA ASN A 48 -7.01 -2.29 -15.43
C ASN A 48 -5.80 -1.36 -15.59
N GLU A 49 -4.70 -1.75 -16.25
CA GLU A 49 -3.44 -0.99 -16.26
C GLU A 49 -3.59 0.47 -16.73
N ARG A 50 -4.47 0.77 -17.68
CA ARG A 50 -4.70 2.16 -18.12
C ARG A 50 -5.47 2.98 -17.10
N LEU A 51 -6.44 2.37 -16.42
CA LEU A 51 -7.19 3.00 -15.34
C LEU A 51 -6.34 3.17 -14.09
N GLU A 52 -5.46 2.20 -13.79
CA GLU A 52 -4.45 2.27 -12.75
C GLU A 52 -3.52 3.48 -12.96
N PHE A 53 -2.96 3.63 -14.16
CA PHE A 53 -2.11 4.77 -14.51
C PHE A 53 -2.82 6.13 -14.29
N LEU A 54 -4.08 6.24 -14.68
CA LEU A 54 -4.88 7.45 -14.46
C LEU A 54 -5.20 7.66 -12.99
N GLY A 55 -5.60 6.59 -12.30
CA GLY A 55 -6.00 6.62 -10.90
C GLY A 55 -4.85 6.94 -9.96
N ASP A 56 -3.64 6.46 -10.23
CA ASP A 56 -2.42 6.84 -9.51
C ASP A 56 -2.19 8.35 -9.57
N ALA A 57 -2.27 8.96 -10.75
CA ALA A 57 -2.12 10.41 -10.89
C ALA A 57 -3.20 11.20 -10.13
N VAL A 58 -4.47 10.73 -10.12
CA VAL A 58 -5.57 11.35 -9.36
C VAL A 58 -5.34 11.19 -7.87
N LEU A 59 -4.92 10.02 -7.41
CA LEU A 59 -4.59 9.73 -6.01
C LEU A 59 -3.46 10.63 -5.51
N GLU A 60 -2.36 10.73 -6.24
CA GLU A 60 -1.22 11.59 -5.92
C GLU A 60 -1.65 13.07 -5.84
N LEU A 61 -2.45 13.54 -6.78
CA LEU A 61 -2.95 14.91 -6.79
C LEU A 61 -3.81 15.22 -5.55
N VAL A 62 -4.79 14.36 -5.27
CA VAL A 62 -5.71 14.56 -4.14
C VAL A 62 -4.98 14.54 -2.80
N VAL A 63 -4.07 13.58 -2.61
CA VAL A 63 -3.28 13.48 -1.38
C VAL A 63 -2.35 14.69 -1.22
N THR A 64 -1.71 15.12 -2.31
CA THR A 64 -0.81 16.30 -2.29
C THR A 64 -1.58 17.58 -1.99
N ASP A 65 -2.73 17.81 -2.65
CA ASP A 65 -3.59 18.97 -2.41
C ASP A 65 -4.07 19.03 -0.97
N PHE A 66 -4.50 17.89 -0.43
CA PHE A 66 -4.94 17.79 0.96
C PHE A 66 -3.80 18.14 1.95
N LEU A 67 -2.62 17.54 1.78
CA LEU A 67 -1.49 17.79 2.67
C LEU A 67 -1.03 19.25 2.60
N PHE A 68 -0.91 19.80 1.40
CA PHE A 68 -0.53 21.21 1.19
C PHE A 68 -1.52 22.17 1.82
N SER A 69 -2.81 21.92 1.68
CA SER A 69 -3.87 22.82 2.15
C SER A 69 -4.10 22.76 3.67
N ASN A 70 -3.75 21.66 4.33
CA ASN A 70 -4.07 21.45 5.75
C ASN A 70 -2.87 21.48 6.69
N TYR A 71 -1.63 21.45 6.16
CA TYR A 71 -0.43 21.37 6.98
C TYR A 71 0.63 22.36 6.49
N SER A 72 1.36 22.98 7.44
CA SER A 72 2.44 23.94 7.16
C SER A 72 3.84 23.31 7.32
N GLU A 73 3.93 22.01 7.27
CA GLU A 73 5.19 21.28 7.41
C GLU A 73 6.12 21.50 6.21
N PRO A 74 7.45 21.40 6.40
CA PRO A 74 8.40 21.44 5.31
C PRO A 74 8.13 20.38 4.23
N GLU A 75 8.49 20.68 2.97
CA GLU A 75 8.29 19.82 1.81
C GLU A 75 8.74 18.37 2.02
N GLY A 76 9.90 18.17 2.67
CA GLY A 76 10.42 16.82 2.96
C GLY A 76 9.50 16.01 3.88
N ILE A 77 8.85 16.65 4.86
CA ILE A 77 7.89 16.00 5.76
C ILE A 77 6.60 15.68 5.01
N LEU A 78 6.06 16.63 4.25
CA LEU A 78 4.85 16.40 3.44
C LEU A 78 5.06 15.27 2.41
N THR A 79 6.24 15.21 1.80
CA THR A 79 6.62 14.12 0.88
C THR A 79 6.69 12.77 1.58
N ALA A 80 7.24 12.71 2.80
CA ALA A 80 7.27 11.47 3.59
C ALA A 80 5.85 11.01 3.99
N TRP A 81 4.97 11.93 4.38
CA TRP A 81 3.57 11.61 4.71
C TRP A 81 2.80 11.13 3.48
N ARG A 82 2.95 11.81 2.33
CA ARG A 82 2.38 11.37 1.07
C ARG A 82 2.84 9.95 0.75
N SER A 83 4.14 9.69 0.76
CA SER A 83 4.70 8.35 0.49
C SER A 83 4.15 7.28 1.42
N ALA A 84 3.90 7.60 2.71
CA ALA A 84 3.28 6.66 3.64
C ALA A 84 1.81 6.38 3.33
N LEU A 85 1.07 7.37 2.83
CA LEU A 85 -0.33 7.23 2.45
C LEU A 85 -0.51 6.42 1.16
N VAL A 86 0.36 6.66 0.14
CA VAL A 86 0.21 6.06 -1.20
C VAL A 86 1.11 4.86 -1.46
N ARG A 87 1.81 4.34 -0.45
CA ARG A 87 2.58 3.09 -0.62
C ARG A 87 1.66 1.89 -0.82
N THR A 88 2.17 0.89 -1.53
CA THR A 88 1.43 -0.34 -1.89
C THR A 88 0.69 -0.96 -0.69
N GLU A 89 1.32 -1.01 0.49
CA GLU A 89 0.72 -1.59 1.70
C GLU A 89 -0.53 -0.81 2.15
N SER A 90 -0.48 0.51 2.12
CA SER A 90 -1.60 1.37 2.53
C SER A 90 -2.77 1.29 1.54
N ILE A 91 -2.47 1.35 0.24
CA ILE A 91 -3.46 1.27 -0.83
C ILE A 91 -4.10 -0.12 -0.87
N SER A 92 -3.30 -1.20 -0.77
CA SER A 92 -3.82 -2.56 -0.76
C SER A 92 -4.73 -2.83 0.44
N ALA A 93 -4.37 -2.31 1.63
CA ALA A 93 -5.21 -2.41 2.82
C ALA A 93 -6.56 -1.68 2.63
N ALA A 94 -6.58 -0.55 1.92
CA ALA A 94 -7.84 0.12 1.56
C ALA A 94 -8.68 -0.73 0.60
N GLY A 95 -8.06 -1.30 -0.44
CA GLY A 95 -8.73 -2.23 -1.36
C GLY A 95 -9.31 -3.46 -0.67
N ASP A 96 -8.60 -4.01 0.30
CA ASP A 96 -9.07 -5.15 1.10
C ASP A 96 -10.28 -4.77 1.97
N ARG A 97 -10.25 -3.66 2.70
CA ARG A 97 -11.39 -3.14 3.48
C ARG A 97 -12.64 -2.90 2.63
N LEU A 98 -12.45 -2.50 1.38
CA LEU A 98 -13.52 -2.30 0.41
C LEU A 98 -14.03 -3.62 -0.19
N GLY A 99 -13.32 -4.74 0.04
CA GLY A 99 -13.71 -6.05 -0.47
C GLY A 99 -13.41 -6.25 -1.96
N HIS A 100 -12.46 -5.51 -2.52
CA HIS A 100 -12.06 -5.63 -3.94
C HIS A 100 -11.65 -7.07 -4.28
N GLU A 101 -11.01 -7.80 -3.35
CA GLU A 101 -10.57 -9.19 -3.58
C GLU A 101 -11.69 -10.09 -4.09
N LYS A 102 -12.93 -9.87 -3.63
CA LYS A 102 -14.10 -10.68 -4.04
C LYS A 102 -14.57 -10.38 -5.46
N LEU A 103 -14.21 -9.20 -5.98
CA LEU A 103 -14.65 -8.71 -7.29
C LEU A 103 -13.58 -8.78 -8.36
N ILE A 104 -12.29 -8.81 -7.96
CA ILE A 104 -11.18 -8.84 -8.91
C ILE A 104 -11.22 -10.10 -9.75
N ARG A 105 -11.20 -9.89 -11.07
CA ARG A 105 -11.09 -10.94 -12.09
C ARG A 105 -9.63 -11.16 -12.41
N MET A 106 -9.11 -12.34 -12.09
CA MET A 106 -7.72 -12.74 -12.34
C MET A 106 -7.62 -14.21 -12.72
N SER A 107 -6.48 -14.66 -13.24
CA SER A 107 -6.23 -16.06 -13.56
C SER A 107 -6.20 -16.94 -12.30
N ARG A 108 -6.35 -18.25 -12.49
CA ARG A 108 -6.23 -19.22 -11.40
C ARG A 108 -4.83 -19.21 -10.77
N GLY A 109 -3.79 -18.99 -11.58
CA GLY A 109 -2.42 -18.91 -11.09
C GLY A 109 -2.21 -17.73 -10.14
N GLU A 110 -2.73 -16.53 -10.49
CA GLU A 110 -2.64 -15.34 -9.63
C GLU A 110 -3.41 -15.51 -8.31
N LYS A 111 -4.54 -16.22 -8.32
CA LYS A 111 -5.30 -16.52 -7.08
C LYS A 111 -4.51 -17.36 -6.07
N GLN A 112 -3.54 -18.12 -6.54
CA GLN A 112 -2.64 -18.96 -5.72
C GLN A 112 -1.27 -18.29 -5.50
N GLY A 113 -1.10 -17.05 -5.98
CA GLY A 113 0.12 -16.29 -5.88
C GLY A 113 0.55 -15.96 -4.44
N SER A 114 1.76 -15.44 -4.30
CA SER A 114 2.29 -15.00 -3.00
C SER A 114 1.47 -13.85 -2.40
N SER A 115 1.53 -13.67 -1.09
CA SER A 115 0.91 -12.53 -0.40
C SER A 115 1.35 -11.19 -0.98
N ARG A 116 2.61 -11.07 -1.40
CA ARG A 116 3.14 -9.87 -2.05
C ARG A 116 2.48 -9.61 -3.41
N ALA A 117 2.30 -10.65 -4.23
CA ALA A 117 1.61 -10.51 -5.52
C ALA A 117 0.15 -10.09 -5.33
N ARG A 118 -0.55 -10.70 -4.36
CA ARG A 118 -1.94 -10.32 -4.02
C ARG A 118 -2.05 -8.88 -3.54
N MET A 119 -1.11 -8.42 -2.71
CA MET A 119 -1.03 -7.04 -2.26
C MET A 119 -0.89 -6.07 -3.43
N ALA A 120 0.00 -6.34 -4.39
CA ALA A 120 0.16 -5.52 -5.58
C ALA A 120 -1.13 -5.48 -6.43
N ILE A 121 -1.78 -6.63 -6.64
CA ILE A 121 -3.04 -6.69 -7.41
C ILE A 121 -4.14 -5.88 -6.73
N LEU A 122 -4.25 -5.90 -5.40
CA LEU A 122 -5.22 -5.12 -4.64
C LEU A 122 -4.94 -3.62 -4.74
N ALA A 123 -3.68 -3.21 -4.64
CA ALA A 123 -3.28 -1.81 -4.79
C ALA A 123 -3.61 -1.29 -6.18
N ASN A 124 -3.20 -2.00 -7.23
CA ASN A 124 -3.50 -1.64 -8.62
C ASN A 124 -5.02 -1.57 -8.89
N ALA A 125 -5.80 -2.48 -8.30
CA ALA A 125 -7.26 -2.46 -8.41
C ALA A 125 -7.88 -1.24 -7.70
N PHE A 126 -7.34 -0.80 -6.57
CA PHE A 126 -7.78 0.42 -5.89
C PHE A 126 -7.49 1.67 -6.74
N GLU A 127 -6.29 1.79 -7.27
CA GLU A 127 -5.90 2.88 -8.18
C GLU A 127 -6.78 2.87 -9.44
N ALA A 128 -6.95 1.71 -10.06
CA ALA A 128 -7.81 1.58 -11.23
C ALA A 128 -9.27 1.94 -10.93
N THR A 129 -9.79 1.60 -9.75
CA THR A 129 -11.14 1.99 -9.31
C THR A 129 -11.21 3.52 -9.12
N THR A 130 -10.16 4.14 -8.59
CA THR A 130 -10.05 5.61 -8.51
C THR A 130 -10.13 6.23 -9.90
N GLY A 131 -9.40 5.70 -10.88
CA GLY A 131 -9.45 6.15 -12.28
C GLY A 131 -10.83 5.96 -12.92
N ALA A 132 -11.51 4.84 -12.64
CA ALA A 132 -12.85 4.57 -13.11
C ALA A 132 -13.88 5.56 -12.52
N ILE A 133 -13.82 5.83 -11.22
CA ILE A 133 -14.67 6.83 -10.54
C ILE A 133 -14.43 8.21 -11.12
N TYR A 134 -13.17 8.58 -11.34
CA TYR A 134 -12.82 9.87 -11.93
C TYR A 134 -13.42 10.06 -13.33
N LEU A 135 -13.36 9.05 -14.18
CA LEU A 135 -13.93 9.11 -15.53
C LEU A 135 -15.46 9.13 -15.54
N ASP A 136 -16.10 8.39 -14.64
CA ASP A 136 -17.54 8.21 -14.61
C ASP A 136 -18.28 9.35 -13.87
N GLN A 137 -17.70 9.80 -12.72
CA GLN A 137 -18.36 10.71 -11.78
C GLN A 137 -17.57 12.02 -11.55
N GLY A 138 -16.37 12.13 -12.12
CA GLY A 138 -15.53 13.32 -12.02
C GLY A 138 -14.67 13.39 -10.77
N TYR A 139 -13.93 14.51 -10.67
CA TYR A 139 -12.89 14.73 -9.65
C TYR A 139 -13.43 14.68 -8.22
N GLU A 140 -14.56 15.32 -7.92
CA GLU A 140 -15.09 15.39 -6.55
C GLU A 140 -15.49 14.03 -6.01
N ALA A 141 -16.02 13.14 -6.84
CA ALA A 141 -16.34 11.77 -6.44
C ALA A 141 -15.05 10.96 -6.16
N ALA A 142 -14.03 11.08 -7.01
CA ALA A 142 -12.73 10.46 -6.79
C ALA A 142 -12.03 11.01 -5.53
N LYS A 143 -12.08 12.34 -5.31
CA LYS A 143 -11.56 12.99 -4.11
C LYS A 143 -12.24 12.46 -2.85
N LYS A 144 -13.56 12.32 -2.86
CA LYS A 144 -14.30 11.73 -1.73
C LYS A 144 -13.86 10.30 -1.47
N TYR A 145 -13.77 9.47 -2.51
CA TYR A 145 -13.32 8.06 -2.39
C TYR A 145 -11.94 7.95 -1.77
N ILE A 146 -10.98 8.79 -2.21
CA ILE A 146 -9.62 8.84 -1.67
C ILE A 146 -9.63 9.34 -0.23
N THR A 147 -10.40 10.37 0.07
CA THR A 147 -10.50 10.95 1.42
C THR A 147 -11.00 9.91 2.41
N ASP A 148 -12.08 9.22 2.09
CA ASP A 148 -12.71 8.24 2.98
C ASP A 148 -11.83 7.01 3.21
N ASN A 149 -10.99 6.62 2.24
CA ASN A 149 -10.27 5.34 2.29
C ASN A 149 -8.76 5.46 2.52
N ILE A 150 -8.14 6.57 2.14
CA ILE A 150 -6.69 6.80 2.27
C ILE A 150 -6.42 7.91 3.30
N LEU A 151 -6.94 9.12 3.10
CA LEU A 151 -6.64 10.25 3.98
C LEU A 151 -7.16 10.04 5.41
N SER A 152 -8.23 9.28 5.59
CA SER A 152 -8.73 8.87 6.90
C SER A 152 -7.72 8.09 7.75
N THR A 153 -6.67 7.52 7.14
CA THR A 153 -5.61 6.79 7.85
C THR A 153 -4.46 7.70 8.33
N LEU A 154 -4.41 8.95 7.86
CA LEU A 154 -3.31 9.87 8.20
C LEU A 154 -3.14 10.10 9.71
N PRO A 155 -4.19 10.30 10.53
CA PRO A 155 -4.01 10.49 11.96
C PRO A 155 -3.26 9.33 12.63
N GLN A 156 -3.59 8.09 12.26
CA GLN A 156 -2.91 6.91 12.78
C GLN A 156 -1.45 6.85 12.31
N ILE A 157 -1.18 7.15 11.03
CA ILE A 157 0.19 7.20 10.47
C ILE A 157 1.05 8.21 11.23
N LEU A 158 0.49 9.37 11.59
CA LEU A 158 1.20 10.41 12.33
C LEU A 158 1.43 10.01 13.79
N GLU A 159 0.44 9.46 14.47
CA GLU A 159 0.55 9.00 15.86
C GLU A 159 1.57 7.88 16.02
N GLU A 160 1.57 6.91 15.11
CA GLU A 160 2.51 5.79 15.11
C GLU A 160 3.91 6.18 14.59
N GLU A 161 4.05 7.37 13.99
CA GLU A 161 5.26 7.80 13.25
C GLU A 161 5.70 6.80 12.18
N SER A 162 4.75 6.03 11.62
CA SER A 162 5.00 4.95 10.66
C SER A 162 5.39 5.47 9.26
N TRP A 163 5.36 6.78 9.06
CA TRP A 163 5.84 7.50 7.89
C TRP A 163 7.36 7.68 7.86
N ARG A 164 8.04 7.56 9.02
CA ARG A 164 9.49 7.70 9.11
C ARG A 164 10.20 6.44 8.61
N ASP A 165 11.28 6.61 7.85
CA ASP A 165 12.19 5.49 7.58
C ASP A 165 12.78 4.98 8.89
N PRO A 166 12.57 3.71 9.27
CA PRO A 166 12.94 3.23 10.60
C PRO A 166 14.46 3.27 10.85
N LYS A 167 15.28 3.13 9.81
CA LYS A 167 16.73 3.15 9.95
C LYS A 167 17.23 4.57 10.20
N SER A 168 16.75 5.53 9.44
CA SER A 168 17.08 6.96 9.61
C SER A 168 16.58 7.47 10.96
N TYR A 169 15.36 7.12 11.34
CA TYR A 169 14.80 7.52 12.62
C TYR A 169 15.56 6.91 13.81
N LEU A 170 15.95 5.63 13.73
CA LEU A 170 16.79 5.02 14.77
C LEU A 170 18.14 5.71 14.87
N GLN A 171 18.75 6.09 13.73
CA GLN A 171 20.03 6.82 13.73
C GLN A 171 19.89 8.17 14.42
N GLU A 172 18.85 8.94 14.14
CA GLU A 172 18.59 10.22 14.82
C GLU A 172 18.48 10.04 16.34
N ILE A 173 17.64 9.08 16.80
CA ILE A 173 17.44 8.82 18.22
C ILE A 173 18.72 8.37 18.91
N SER A 174 19.44 7.42 18.32
CA SER A 174 20.64 6.85 18.94
C SER A 174 21.80 7.84 18.99
N GLN A 175 21.96 8.68 17.97
CA GLN A 175 22.93 9.76 17.99
C GLN A 175 22.60 10.82 19.03
N ALA A 176 21.31 11.20 19.15
CA ALA A 176 20.87 12.20 20.12
C ALA A 176 20.98 11.72 21.58
N ARG A 177 20.68 10.43 21.85
CA ARG A 177 20.64 9.89 23.22
C ARG A 177 21.94 9.27 23.67
N ASP A 178 22.60 8.50 22.79
CA ASP A 178 23.75 7.65 23.16
C ASP A 178 25.06 8.10 22.49
N GLY A 179 25.00 8.99 21.49
CA GLY A 179 26.14 9.45 20.72
C GLY A 179 26.69 8.44 19.70
N PHE A 180 25.99 7.36 19.43
CA PHE A 180 26.44 6.29 18.55
C PHE A 180 25.54 6.14 17.29
N THR A 181 26.18 5.79 16.17
CA THR A 181 25.47 5.37 14.95
C THR A 181 25.11 3.88 15.04
N PRO A 182 23.86 3.48 14.69
CA PRO A 182 23.46 2.08 14.70
C PRO A 182 24.23 1.26 13.67
N VAL A 183 24.67 0.06 14.08
CA VAL A 183 25.33 -0.92 13.20
C VAL A 183 24.48 -2.16 13.08
N TYR A 184 24.27 -2.63 11.85
CA TYR A 184 23.48 -3.83 11.55
C TYR A 184 24.40 -5.01 11.26
N ARG A 185 24.15 -6.15 11.91
CA ARG A 185 24.90 -7.40 11.72
C ARG A 185 23.96 -8.53 11.40
N VAL A 186 24.32 -9.36 10.43
CA VAL A 186 23.61 -10.61 10.15
C VAL A 186 23.87 -11.57 11.28
N LEU A 187 22.81 -12.08 11.89
CA LEU A 187 22.86 -13.07 12.97
C LEU A 187 22.63 -14.48 12.45
N ALA A 188 21.70 -14.62 11.47
CA ALA A 188 21.41 -15.90 10.84
C ALA A 188 20.91 -15.70 9.40
N GLU A 189 21.15 -16.71 8.57
CA GLU A 189 20.56 -16.88 7.23
C GLU A 189 20.04 -18.33 7.16
N VAL A 190 18.74 -18.52 6.97
CA VAL A 190 18.09 -19.83 6.99
C VAL A 190 17.20 -20.00 5.77
N GLY A 191 17.17 -21.22 5.22
CA GLY A 191 16.36 -21.59 4.07
C GLY A 191 17.14 -21.64 2.74
N PRO A 192 16.52 -22.23 1.69
CA PRO A 192 17.09 -22.28 0.36
C PRO A 192 17.15 -20.88 -0.27
N ASP A 193 17.96 -20.69 -1.30
CA ASP A 193 18.22 -19.35 -1.88
C ASP A 193 16.96 -18.59 -2.34
N HIS A 194 15.93 -19.30 -2.77
CA HIS A 194 14.66 -18.71 -3.24
C HIS A 194 13.63 -18.44 -2.12
N GLU A 195 13.90 -18.95 -0.89
CA GLU A 195 13.08 -18.75 0.30
C GLU A 195 13.93 -18.40 1.54
N LYS A 196 15.07 -17.76 1.30
CA LYS A 196 16.01 -17.40 2.37
C LYS A 196 15.40 -16.35 3.31
N ILE A 197 15.47 -16.63 4.60
CA ILE A 197 15.12 -15.69 5.67
C ILE A 197 16.41 -15.21 6.34
N PHE A 198 16.52 -13.89 6.45
CA PHE A 198 17.64 -13.21 7.11
C PHE A 198 17.20 -12.75 8.49
N THR A 199 17.99 -13.04 9.51
CA THR A 199 17.85 -12.46 10.84
C THR A 199 19.00 -11.47 11.07
N LEU A 200 18.65 -10.20 11.33
CA LEU A 200 19.63 -9.16 11.60
C LEU A 200 19.42 -8.54 12.99
N GLY A 201 20.54 -8.30 13.66
CA GLY A 201 20.57 -7.50 14.88
C GLY A 201 21.03 -6.06 14.59
N VAL A 202 20.42 -5.09 15.27
CA VAL A 202 20.91 -3.71 15.31
C VAL A 202 21.58 -3.43 16.65
N PHE A 203 22.78 -2.84 16.59
CA PHE A 203 23.62 -2.52 17.74
C PHE A 203 23.87 -1.01 17.82
N VAL A 204 23.79 -0.46 19.01
CA VAL A 204 24.17 0.91 19.34
C VAL A 204 25.33 0.82 20.33
N GLY A 205 26.53 1.22 19.90
CA GLY A 205 27.76 0.83 20.56
C GLY A 205 27.90 -0.70 20.59
N GLU A 206 28.10 -1.28 21.78
CA GLU A 206 28.20 -2.74 21.96
C GLU A 206 26.86 -3.42 22.29
N LYS A 207 25.81 -2.64 22.58
CA LYS A 207 24.52 -3.15 23.04
C LYS A 207 23.63 -3.52 21.86
N LYS A 208 23.09 -4.76 21.83
CA LYS A 208 22.04 -5.16 20.90
C LYS A 208 20.72 -4.49 21.30
N MET A 209 20.25 -3.58 20.45
CA MET A 209 19.03 -2.80 20.69
C MET A 209 17.78 -3.42 20.09
N GLY A 210 17.92 -4.16 18.97
CA GLY A 210 16.79 -4.81 18.32
C GLY A 210 17.25 -5.96 17.43
N GLU A 211 16.26 -6.76 17.01
CA GLU A 211 16.42 -7.87 16.07
C GLU A 211 15.22 -7.90 15.14
N GLY A 212 15.45 -8.27 13.88
CA GLY A 212 14.39 -8.36 12.88
C GLY A 212 14.69 -9.43 11.85
N GLU A 213 13.63 -9.99 11.32
CA GLU A 213 13.67 -11.04 10.30
C GLU A 213 13.00 -10.57 9.02
N GLY A 214 13.43 -11.11 7.89
CA GLY A 214 12.79 -10.82 6.61
C GLY A 214 13.39 -11.59 5.44
N PRO A 215 12.68 -11.62 4.30
CA PRO A 215 13.12 -12.29 3.08
C PRO A 215 14.28 -11.59 2.36
N SER A 216 14.69 -10.44 2.86
CA SER A 216 15.89 -9.72 2.40
C SER A 216 16.58 -9.04 3.57
N LYS A 217 17.90 -8.80 3.42
CA LYS A 217 18.68 -8.08 4.43
C LYS A 217 18.09 -6.68 4.71
N GLN A 218 17.56 -6.00 3.69
CA GLN A 218 16.93 -4.70 3.83
C GLN A 218 15.69 -4.74 4.72
N ILE A 219 14.78 -5.70 4.48
CA ILE A 219 13.57 -5.87 5.30
C ILE A 219 13.95 -6.23 6.74
N ALA A 220 14.86 -7.18 6.93
CA ALA A 220 15.32 -7.57 8.26
C ALA A 220 15.99 -6.40 9.02
N GLN A 221 16.74 -5.51 8.32
CA GLN A 221 17.27 -4.28 8.91
C GLN A 221 16.18 -3.32 9.38
N GLN A 222 15.14 -3.12 8.56
CA GLN A 222 14.01 -2.24 8.92
C GLN A 222 13.26 -2.79 10.14
N GLU A 223 13.03 -4.11 10.21
CA GLU A 223 12.37 -4.73 11.36
C GLU A 223 13.24 -4.66 12.63
N ALA A 224 14.57 -4.86 12.51
CA ALA A 224 15.49 -4.67 13.61
C ALA A 224 15.48 -3.21 14.13
N ALA A 225 15.42 -2.24 13.21
CA ALA A 225 15.31 -0.82 13.58
C ALA A 225 14.00 -0.52 14.31
N ARG A 226 12.85 -1.03 13.80
CA ARG A 226 11.54 -0.89 14.47
C ARG A 226 11.55 -1.45 15.89
N ALA A 227 12.16 -2.64 16.08
CA ALA A 227 12.30 -3.25 17.40
C ALA A 227 13.13 -2.37 18.35
N ALA A 228 14.24 -1.79 17.86
CA ALA A 228 15.08 -0.88 18.65
C ALA A 228 14.35 0.42 19.01
N ILE A 229 13.60 1.03 18.06
CA ILE A 229 12.80 2.24 18.30
C ILE A 229 11.77 2.00 19.41
N LYS A 230 11.06 0.86 19.38
CA LYS A 230 10.12 0.48 20.45
C LYS A 230 10.81 0.45 21.82
N LYS A 231 12.01 -0.09 21.87
CA LYS A 231 12.81 -0.14 23.12
C LYS A 231 13.20 1.26 23.61
N TYR A 232 13.59 2.16 22.70
CA TYR A 232 13.84 3.56 23.05
C TYR A 232 12.59 4.28 23.57
N LYS A 233 11.42 4.04 22.98
CA LYS A 233 10.15 4.63 23.41
C LYS A 233 9.67 4.09 24.76
N SER A 234 9.91 2.81 25.06
CA SER A 234 9.52 2.18 26.34
C SER A 234 10.44 2.50 27.52
N GLY A 235 11.55 3.18 27.30
CA GLY A 235 12.49 3.55 28.37
C GLY A 235 13.23 2.37 29.01
N LYS A 236 13.26 1.20 28.34
CA LYS A 236 13.93 -0.03 28.82
C LYS A 236 15.27 -0.23 28.15
#